data_6b1bd24726f49af8cd36c624e0726265
#
_entry.id   6b1bd24726f49af8cd36c624e0726265
#
_cell.length_a   1.000
_cell.length_b   1.000
_cell.length_c   1.000
_cell.angle_alpha   90.00
_cell.angle_beta   90.00
_cell.angle_gamma   90.00
#
_symmetry.space_group_name_H-M   'P 1'
#
loop_
_entity.id
_entity.type
_entity.pdbx_description
1 polymer ?
#
loop_
_entity_poly.entity_id
_entity_poly.type
_entity_poly.pdbx_seq_one_letter_code
_entity_poly.pdbx_strand_id
1 'polypeptide(L)'
;MSYIKEQENSVSGAFSAQSPKFDTITNTNPMEVMYRTITRAHVLNYVKAEQHMLELNCGTGLDAFFFAEAGLKVHATDNADGMLEQLALKLATSPLKNVTYEKCSFNELDQLKTTQQFDHAFSNFGGLNCAGDIQAVVKQLDAHMKPGGMAHFVFIAPVCLWEWATIFKGKYKFAFRRLTKKGLRSHLEGHYFDTYYYSPNTIKNAFGNHYELVQLRSLGCFMPPTFNDYFPAKYPKIFNALKKMELAVNTAWPFNRTGDMFIISVRKKN
;
A
#
# COMPACT_ATOMS: atom_id res chain seq x y z
N MET A 1 -18.19 -21.49 -5.00
CA MET A 1 -17.05 -20.55 -5.18
C MET A 1 -16.38 -20.39 -3.81
N SER A 2 -15.04 -20.43 -3.70
CA SER A 2 -14.41 -20.27 -2.38
C SER A 2 -14.60 -18.83 -1.89
N TYR A 3 -14.68 -18.62 -0.57
CA TYR A 3 -14.78 -17.29 0.04
C TYR A 3 -13.70 -16.31 -0.46
N ILE A 4 -12.48 -16.82 -0.66
CA ILE A 4 -11.36 -16.02 -1.20
C ILE A 4 -11.70 -15.46 -2.59
N LYS A 5 -12.24 -16.29 -3.49
CA LYS A 5 -12.58 -15.87 -4.86
C LYS A 5 -13.74 -14.86 -4.90
N GLU A 6 -14.70 -15.01 -4.01
CA GLU A 6 -15.80 -14.05 -3.86
C GLU A 6 -15.28 -12.70 -3.34
N GLN A 7 -14.40 -12.72 -2.35
CA GLN A 7 -13.70 -11.55 -1.82
C GLN A 7 -12.92 -10.81 -2.92
N GLU A 8 -12.12 -11.53 -3.70
CA GLU A 8 -11.34 -10.98 -4.81
C GLU A 8 -12.23 -10.34 -5.88
N ASN A 9 -13.31 -10.99 -6.27
CA ASN A 9 -14.26 -10.45 -7.24
C ASN A 9 -14.90 -9.16 -6.73
N SER A 10 -15.26 -9.10 -5.44
CA SER A 10 -15.83 -7.90 -4.84
C SER A 10 -14.82 -6.75 -4.79
N VAL A 11 -13.57 -7.03 -4.42
CA VAL A 11 -12.47 -6.03 -4.43
C VAL A 11 -12.22 -5.52 -5.85
N SER A 12 -12.03 -6.44 -6.80
CA SER A 12 -11.81 -6.09 -8.22
C SER A 12 -12.95 -5.26 -8.80
N GLY A 13 -14.21 -5.63 -8.52
CA GLY A 13 -15.40 -4.89 -8.94
C GLY A 13 -15.44 -3.48 -8.36
N ALA A 14 -15.17 -3.34 -7.05
CA ALA A 14 -15.14 -2.05 -6.36
C ALA A 14 -14.12 -1.08 -6.99
N PHE A 15 -12.88 -1.54 -7.16
CA PHE A 15 -11.81 -0.71 -7.71
C PHE A 15 -11.99 -0.47 -9.20
N SER A 16 -12.52 -1.42 -9.98
CA SER A 16 -12.88 -1.19 -11.39
C SER A 16 -13.94 -0.10 -11.52
N ALA A 17 -14.96 -0.10 -10.67
CA ALA A 17 -15.98 0.94 -10.67
C ALA A 17 -15.45 2.32 -10.25
N GLN A 18 -14.45 2.37 -9.35
CA GLN A 18 -13.81 3.61 -8.92
C GLN A 18 -12.81 4.17 -9.94
N SER A 19 -12.27 3.35 -10.83
CA SER A 19 -11.12 3.67 -11.68
C SER A 19 -11.25 4.99 -12.49
N PRO A 20 -12.42 5.39 -13.04
CA PRO A 20 -12.51 6.62 -13.83
C PRO A 20 -12.24 7.90 -13.02
N LYS A 21 -12.48 7.86 -11.70
CA LYS A 21 -12.31 9.01 -10.80
C LYS A 21 -11.14 8.86 -9.83
N PHE A 22 -10.46 7.71 -9.86
CA PHE A 22 -9.42 7.35 -8.89
C PHE A 22 -8.29 8.38 -8.85
N ASP A 23 -7.71 8.73 -9.99
CA ASP A 23 -6.61 9.70 -10.06
C ASP A 23 -7.02 11.08 -9.55
N THR A 24 -8.25 11.52 -9.88
CA THR A 24 -8.76 12.80 -9.39
C THR A 24 -8.90 12.79 -7.87
N ILE A 25 -9.54 11.78 -7.30
CA ILE A 25 -9.72 11.64 -5.84
C ILE A 25 -8.35 11.63 -5.15
N THR A 26 -7.44 10.78 -5.61
CA THR A 26 -6.13 10.60 -5.00
C THR A 26 -5.26 11.86 -5.08
N ASN A 27 -5.28 12.56 -6.23
CA ASN A 27 -4.44 13.75 -6.42
C ASN A 27 -5.02 15.02 -5.80
N THR A 28 -6.31 15.06 -5.50
CA THR A 28 -6.94 16.20 -4.83
C THR A 28 -6.98 16.06 -3.30
N ASN A 29 -6.81 14.84 -2.76
CA ASN A 29 -6.73 14.62 -1.33
C ASN A 29 -5.31 14.96 -0.80
N PRO A 30 -5.13 16.06 -0.03
CA PRO A 30 -3.79 16.49 0.39
C PRO A 30 -3.10 15.49 1.33
N MET A 31 -3.86 14.67 2.05
CA MET A 31 -3.28 13.63 2.91
C MET A 31 -2.78 12.44 2.10
N GLU A 32 -3.50 12.02 1.06
CA GLU A 32 -3.04 10.96 0.16
C GLU A 32 -1.81 11.40 -0.62
N VAL A 33 -1.80 12.61 -1.15
CA VAL A 33 -0.63 13.20 -1.81
C VAL A 33 0.58 13.22 -0.87
N MET A 34 0.38 13.63 0.39
CA MET A 34 1.44 13.65 1.40
C MET A 34 1.98 12.25 1.70
N TYR A 35 1.10 11.27 1.96
CA TYR A 35 1.50 9.90 2.27
C TYR A 35 2.23 9.26 1.10
N ARG A 36 1.74 9.45 -0.12
CA ARG A 36 2.40 8.98 -1.35
C ARG A 36 3.79 9.59 -1.50
N THR A 37 3.91 10.88 -1.27
CA THR A 37 5.22 11.59 -1.32
C THR A 37 6.21 11.00 -0.31
N ILE A 38 5.79 10.78 0.94
CA ILE A 38 6.65 10.18 1.99
C ILE A 38 7.04 8.75 1.61
N THR A 39 6.09 7.96 1.10
CA THR A 39 6.33 6.56 0.69
C THR A 39 7.32 6.50 -0.48
N ARG A 40 7.12 7.30 -1.53
CA ARG A 40 8.01 7.38 -2.68
C ARG A 40 9.43 7.80 -2.28
N ALA A 41 9.55 8.86 -1.49
CA ALA A 41 10.85 9.32 -0.98
C ALA A 41 11.53 8.25 -0.11
N HIS A 42 10.77 7.47 0.67
CA HIS A 42 11.31 6.36 1.43
C HIS A 42 11.90 5.28 0.50
N VAL A 43 11.15 4.84 -0.51
CA VAL A 43 11.60 3.79 -1.44
C VAL A 43 12.80 4.23 -2.26
N LEU A 44 12.85 5.50 -2.69
CA LEU A 44 13.98 6.05 -3.45
C LEU A 44 15.33 5.94 -2.73
N ASN A 45 15.37 5.81 -1.39
CA ASN A 45 16.62 5.59 -0.66
C ASN A 45 17.23 4.20 -0.89
N TYR A 46 16.49 3.26 -1.47
CA TYR A 46 16.90 1.85 -1.60
C TYR A 46 17.03 1.39 -3.05
N VAL A 47 16.42 2.11 -3.99
CA VAL A 47 16.39 1.72 -5.41
C VAL A 47 17.48 2.42 -6.21
N LYS A 48 17.88 1.79 -7.33
CA LYS A 48 18.81 2.33 -8.32
C LYS A 48 18.17 2.25 -9.71
N ALA A 49 18.59 3.12 -10.61
CA ALA A 49 18.20 3.03 -12.02
C ALA A 49 18.51 1.63 -12.59
N GLU A 50 17.72 1.22 -13.58
CA GLU A 50 17.79 -0.08 -14.27
C GLU A 50 17.38 -1.30 -13.42
N GLN A 51 17.13 -1.15 -12.11
CA GLN A 51 16.60 -2.23 -11.29
C GLN A 51 15.14 -2.55 -11.66
N HIS A 52 14.76 -3.82 -11.46
CA HIS A 52 13.41 -4.30 -11.74
C HIS A 52 12.54 -4.25 -10.48
N MET A 53 11.38 -3.64 -10.62
CA MET A 53 10.36 -3.54 -9.56
C MET A 53 9.08 -4.26 -9.97
N LEU A 54 8.57 -5.13 -9.10
CA LEU A 54 7.22 -5.67 -9.17
C LEU A 54 6.29 -4.79 -8.31
N GLU A 55 5.33 -4.13 -8.93
CA GLU A 55 4.31 -3.38 -8.21
C GLU A 55 3.03 -4.21 -8.11
N LEU A 56 2.62 -4.52 -6.89
CA LEU A 56 1.37 -5.21 -6.58
C LEU A 56 0.25 -4.19 -6.35
N ASN A 57 -0.97 -4.51 -6.79
CA ASN A 57 -2.13 -3.60 -6.68
C ASN A 57 -1.81 -2.18 -7.19
N CYS A 58 -1.29 -2.10 -8.40
CA CYS A 58 -0.79 -0.85 -8.99
C CYS A 58 -1.88 0.20 -9.26
N GLY A 59 -3.16 -0.20 -9.25
CA GLY A 59 -4.27 0.65 -9.61
C GLY A 59 -4.10 1.23 -11.02
N THR A 60 -4.29 2.51 -11.16
CA THR A 60 -4.10 3.24 -12.43
C THR A 60 -2.62 3.50 -12.77
N GLY A 61 -1.67 2.95 -12.00
CA GLY A 61 -0.23 3.05 -12.24
C GLY A 61 0.44 4.34 -11.74
N LEU A 62 -0.17 5.10 -10.82
CA LEU A 62 0.42 6.36 -10.33
C LEU A 62 1.83 6.19 -9.75
N ASP A 63 2.10 5.08 -9.06
CA ASP A 63 3.43 4.80 -8.50
C ASP A 63 4.33 4.12 -9.54
N ALA A 64 3.77 3.26 -10.43
CA ALA A 64 4.51 2.67 -11.55
C ALA A 64 5.17 3.73 -12.43
N PHE A 65 4.41 4.74 -12.85
CA PHE A 65 4.94 5.86 -13.65
C PHE A 65 6.04 6.62 -12.90
N PHE A 66 5.80 6.94 -11.62
CA PHE A 66 6.79 7.64 -10.81
C PHE A 66 8.13 6.90 -10.72
N PHE A 67 8.10 5.59 -10.43
CA PHE A 67 9.32 4.79 -10.33
C PHE A 67 9.98 4.57 -11.70
N ALA A 68 9.19 4.47 -12.76
CA ALA A 68 9.73 4.40 -14.13
C ALA A 68 10.42 5.71 -14.54
N GLU A 69 9.88 6.87 -14.17
CA GLU A 69 10.53 8.19 -14.34
C GLU A 69 11.83 8.29 -13.54
N ALA A 70 11.90 7.62 -12.38
CA ALA A 70 13.13 7.51 -11.60
C ALA A 70 14.14 6.49 -12.17
N GLY A 71 13.86 5.89 -13.33
CA GLY A 71 14.75 5.00 -14.08
C GLY A 71 14.61 3.51 -13.77
N LEU A 72 13.62 3.07 -12.97
CA LEU A 72 13.38 1.66 -12.74
C LEU A 72 12.64 1.01 -13.91
N LYS A 73 12.78 -0.30 -14.07
CA LYS A 73 11.96 -1.14 -14.94
C LYS A 73 10.81 -1.71 -14.10
N VAL A 74 9.60 -1.19 -14.31
CA VAL A 74 8.43 -1.54 -13.48
C VAL A 74 7.56 -2.55 -14.20
N HIS A 75 7.25 -3.65 -13.52
CA HIS A 75 6.21 -4.59 -13.89
C HIS A 75 5.04 -4.44 -12.92
N ALA A 76 3.95 -3.86 -13.41
CA ALA A 76 2.80 -3.47 -12.61
C ALA A 76 1.69 -4.53 -12.69
N THR A 77 1.12 -4.92 -11.55
CA THR A 77 0.03 -5.88 -11.51
C THR A 77 -1.17 -5.36 -10.73
N ASP A 78 -2.35 -5.65 -11.23
CA ASP A 78 -3.62 -5.41 -10.53
C ASP A 78 -4.63 -6.49 -10.93
N ASN A 79 -5.65 -6.72 -10.10
CA ASN A 79 -6.74 -7.63 -10.42
C ASN A 79 -7.99 -6.92 -10.96
N ALA A 80 -8.05 -5.58 -10.84
CA ALA A 80 -9.17 -4.75 -11.27
C ALA A 80 -9.01 -4.33 -12.74
N ASP A 81 -9.87 -4.83 -13.63
CA ASP A 81 -9.81 -4.53 -15.07
C ASP A 81 -9.88 -3.03 -15.35
N GLY A 82 -10.81 -2.31 -14.70
CA GLY A 82 -10.93 -0.87 -14.90
C GLY A 82 -9.69 -0.09 -14.48
N MET A 83 -8.95 -0.54 -13.46
CA MET A 83 -7.66 0.08 -13.09
C MET A 83 -6.62 -0.12 -14.19
N LEU A 84 -6.49 -1.34 -14.71
CA LEU A 84 -5.54 -1.64 -15.79
C LEU A 84 -5.92 -0.96 -17.12
N GLU A 85 -7.20 -0.77 -17.41
CA GLU A 85 -7.65 0.03 -18.54
C GLU A 85 -7.17 1.49 -18.44
N GLN A 86 -7.30 2.11 -17.27
CA GLN A 86 -6.79 3.48 -17.04
C GLN A 86 -5.26 3.53 -17.15
N LEU A 87 -4.56 2.54 -16.64
CA LEU A 87 -3.10 2.41 -16.79
C LEU A 87 -2.73 2.29 -18.26
N ALA A 88 -3.41 1.42 -19.03
CA ALA A 88 -3.17 1.23 -20.47
C ALA A 88 -3.37 2.52 -21.27
N LEU A 89 -4.45 3.27 -21.00
CA LEU A 89 -4.72 4.56 -21.64
C LEU A 89 -3.59 5.56 -21.37
N LYS A 90 -3.07 5.63 -20.15
CA LYS A 90 -1.94 6.51 -19.80
C LYS A 90 -0.65 6.06 -20.50
N LEU A 91 -0.37 4.75 -20.55
CA LEU A 91 0.81 4.22 -21.22
C LEU A 91 0.80 4.48 -22.72
N ALA A 92 -0.36 4.42 -23.37
CA ALA A 92 -0.49 4.68 -24.81
C ALA A 92 -0.01 6.09 -25.21
N THR A 93 -0.12 7.06 -24.30
CA THR A 93 0.30 8.47 -24.53
C THR A 93 1.63 8.83 -23.84
N SER A 94 2.19 7.92 -23.04
CA SER A 94 3.43 8.15 -22.30
C SER A 94 4.67 7.89 -23.16
N PRO A 95 5.74 8.69 -22.99
CA PRO A 95 7.04 8.40 -23.57
C PRO A 95 7.78 7.25 -22.89
N LEU A 96 7.36 6.83 -21.69
CA LEU A 96 8.00 5.78 -20.92
C LEU A 96 7.87 4.42 -21.61
N LYS A 97 9.00 3.70 -21.71
CA LYS A 97 9.08 2.36 -22.31
C LYS A 97 9.47 1.28 -21.29
N ASN A 98 9.69 1.67 -20.05
CA ASN A 98 10.15 0.84 -18.94
C ASN A 98 9.04 0.48 -17.95
N VAL A 99 7.77 0.59 -18.38
CA VAL A 99 6.60 0.08 -17.65
C VAL A 99 5.95 -1.02 -18.46
N THR A 100 5.77 -2.18 -17.86
CA THR A 100 4.95 -3.27 -18.37
C THR A 100 3.85 -3.58 -17.34
N TYR A 101 2.76 -4.19 -17.76
CA TYR A 101 1.69 -4.55 -16.83
C TYR A 101 0.98 -5.84 -17.24
N GLU A 102 0.40 -6.51 -16.27
CA GLU A 102 -0.50 -7.64 -16.51
C GLU A 102 -1.59 -7.73 -15.42
N LYS A 103 -2.70 -8.38 -15.76
CA LYS A 103 -3.72 -8.72 -14.78
C LYS A 103 -3.24 -9.90 -13.96
N CYS A 104 -2.97 -9.67 -12.68
CA CYS A 104 -2.59 -10.69 -11.73
C CYS A 104 -3.04 -10.29 -10.32
N SER A 105 -3.71 -11.20 -9.63
CA SER A 105 -4.01 -11.04 -8.21
C SER A 105 -2.75 -11.24 -7.37
N PHE A 106 -2.58 -10.45 -6.32
CA PHE A 106 -1.52 -10.71 -5.34
C PHE A 106 -1.71 -12.06 -4.59
N ASN A 107 -2.87 -12.68 -4.66
CA ASN A 107 -3.11 -14.04 -4.15
C ASN A 107 -2.72 -15.14 -5.14
N GLU A 108 -2.42 -14.81 -6.39
CA GLU A 108 -2.14 -15.74 -7.50
C GLU A 108 -0.84 -15.34 -8.23
N LEU A 109 0.21 -14.95 -7.48
CA LEU A 109 1.50 -14.51 -8.06
C LEU A 109 2.24 -15.67 -8.76
N ASP A 110 1.91 -16.90 -8.47
CA ASP A 110 2.38 -18.07 -9.21
C ASP A 110 1.87 -18.13 -10.66
N GLN A 111 0.87 -17.32 -11.01
CA GLN A 111 0.33 -17.16 -12.36
C GLN A 111 0.95 -16.00 -13.14
N LEU A 112 1.93 -15.28 -12.56
CA LEU A 112 2.66 -14.24 -13.30
C LEU A 112 3.28 -14.82 -14.57
N LYS A 113 3.02 -14.15 -15.70
CA LYS A 113 3.54 -14.57 -17.02
C LYS A 113 5.02 -14.28 -17.18
N THR A 114 5.52 -13.28 -16.43
CA THR A 114 6.94 -12.95 -16.46
C THR A 114 7.77 -13.95 -15.66
N THR A 115 8.90 -14.38 -16.24
CA THR A 115 9.93 -15.17 -15.53
C THR A 115 11.01 -14.30 -14.90
N GLN A 116 10.87 -12.96 -15.01
CA GLN A 116 11.81 -12.01 -14.45
C GLN A 116 11.80 -12.09 -12.92
N GLN A 117 12.98 -12.17 -12.32
CA GLN A 117 13.15 -11.93 -10.89
C GLN A 117 13.36 -10.44 -10.62
N PHE A 118 12.82 -9.95 -9.50
CA PHE A 118 12.77 -8.54 -9.16
C PHE A 118 13.76 -8.18 -8.06
N ASP A 119 14.36 -6.99 -8.22
CA ASP A 119 15.19 -6.37 -7.19
C ASP A 119 14.32 -5.77 -6.09
N HIS A 120 13.12 -5.29 -6.47
CA HIS A 120 12.17 -4.67 -5.55
C HIS A 120 10.75 -5.19 -5.78
N ALA A 121 9.99 -5.35 -4.68
CA ALA A 121 8.54 -5.47 -4.69
C ALA A 121 7.92 -4.26 -3.97
N PHE A 122 6.85 -3.73 -4.50
CA PHE A 122 6.19 -2.55 -3.96
C PHE A 122 4.67 -2.75 -3.89
N SER A 123 4.04 -2.23 -2.83
CA SER A 123 2.60 -2.14 -2.68
C SER A 123 2.25 -0.93 -1.82
N ASN A 124 1.31 -0.11 -2.26
CA ASN A 124 0.96 1.13 -1.59
C ASN A 124 -0.51 1.14 -1.12
N PHE A 125 -0.82 2.09 -0.24
CA PHE A 125 -2.17 2.43 0.25
C PHE A 125 -2.99 1.25 0.77
N GLY A 126 -2.33 0.22 1.29
CA GLY A 126 -3.01 -0.88 1.96
C GLY A 126 -3.80 -1.81 1.04
N GLY A 127 -3.46 -1.90 -0.25
CA GLY A 127 -4.09 -2.88 -1.14
C GLY A 127 -3.95 -4.31 -0.61
N LEU A 128 -2.79 -4.65 -0.04
CA LEU A 128 -2.56 -5.95 0.60
C LEU A 128 -3.38 -6.18 1.89
N ASN A 129 -4.07 -5.17 2.42
CA ASN A 129 -5.04 -5.36 3.50
C ASN A 129 -6.33 -6.07 3.01
N CYS A 130 -6.52 -6.24 1.71
CA CYS A 130 -7.60 -7.05 1.14
C CYS A 130 -7.23 -8.55 1.05
N ALA A 131 -5.98 -8.92 1.30
CA ALA A 131 -5.55 -10.32 1.37
C ALA A 131 -5.97 -10.95 2.69
N GLY A 132 -6.73 -12.03 2.66
CA GLY A 132 -7.13 -12.77 3.87
C GLY A 132 -6.00 -13.61 4.46
N ASP A 133 -5.00 -13.99 3.64
CA ASP A 133 -3.81 -14.73 4.02
C ASP A 133 -2.55 -14.08 3.48
N ILE A 134 -1.99 -13.18 4.25
CA ILE A 134 -0.75 -12.48 3.87
C ILE A 134 0.48 -13.39 3.85
N GLN A 135 0.45 -14.53 4.56
CA GLN A 135 1.56 -15.50 4.51
C GLN A 135 1.61 -16.19 3.15
N ALA A 136 0.45 -16.56 2.58
CA ALA A 136 0.36 -17.13 1.25
C ALA A 136 0.88 -16.15 0.18
N VAL A 137 0.50 -14.85 0.27
CA VAL A 137 0.99 -13.80 -0.63
C VAL A 137 2.52 -13.68 -0.57
N VAL A 138 3.08 -13.57 0.63
CA VAL A 138 4.53 -13.43 0.81
C VAL A 138 5.29 -14.67 0.33
N LYS A 139 4.74 -15.87 0.57
CA LYS A 139 5.35 -17.13 0.10
C LYS A 139 5.42 -17.20 -1.44
N GLN A 140 4.37 -16.76 -2.13
CA GLN A 140 4.38 -16.71 -3.60
C GLN A 140 5.33 -15.63 -4.10
N LEU A 141 5.33 -14.44 -3.47
CA LEU A 141 6.25 -13.35 -3.82
C LEU A 141 7.71 -13.76 -3.72
N ASP A 142 8.08 -14.58 -2.72
CA ASP A 142 9.47 -15.00 -2.49
C ASP A 142 10.12 -15.63 -3.72
N ALA A 143 9.36 -16.40 -4.51
CA ALA A 143 9.83 -17.03 -5.74
C ALA A 143 10.23 -16.00 -6.83
N HIS A 144 9.66 -14.81 -6.80
CA HIS A 144 9.90 -13.75 -7.76
C HIS A 144 10.98 -12.76 -7.31
N MET A 145 11.47 -12.86 -6.08
CA MET A 145 12.46 -11.94 -5.52
C MET A 145 13.88 -12.47 -5.67
N LYS A 146 14.79 -11.64 -6.18
CA LYS A 146 16.22 -11.93 -6.19
C LYS A 146 16.78 -12.07 -4.77
N PRO A 147 17.83 -12.85 -4.55
CA PRO A 147 18.66 -12.74 -3.34
C PRO A 147 19.12 -11.28 -3.15
N GLY A 148 19.06 -10.76 -1.93
CA GLY A 148 19.32 -9.34 -1.63
C GLY A 148 18.21 -8.37 -2.04
N GLY A 149 17.19 -8.81 -2.76
CA GLY A 149 16.04 -7.98 -3.17
C GLY A 149 15.19 -7.50 -1.98
N MET A 150 14.46 -6.40 -2.16
CA MET A 150 13.71 -5.75 -1.09
C MET A 150 12.22 -5.66 -1.40
N ALA A 151 11.38 -5.84 -0.37
CA ALA A 151 9.96 -5.54 -0.46
C ALA A 151 9.65 -4.29 0.39
N HIS A 152 8.87 -3.36 -0.18
CA HIS A 152 8.43 -2.11 0.42
C HIS A 152 6.91 -2.06 0.39
N PHE A 153 6.26 -2.36 1.50
CA PHE A 153 4.81 -2.46 1.57
C PHE A 153 4.21 -1.45 2.53
N VAL A 154 3.11 -0.85 2.11
CA VAL A 154 2.30 0.05 2.93
C VAL A 154 1.02 -0.67 3.34
N PHE A 155 0.81 -0.79 4.64
CA PHE A 155 -0.38 -1.38 5.24
C PHE A 155 -1.16 -0.36 6.06
N ILE A 156 -2.49 -0.50 6.06
CA ILE A 156 -3.36 0.18 7.03
C ILE A 156 -3.06 -0.41 8.41
N ALA A 157 -2.70 0.46 9.35
CA ALA A 157 -2.28 0.03 10.68
C ALA A 157 -3.47 -0.39 11.57
N PRO A 158 -3.29 -1.39 12.45
CA PRO A 158 -4.32 -1.76 13.42
C PRO A 158 -4.50 -0.75 14.54
N VAL A 159 -3.51 0.11 14.79
CA VAL A 159 -3.52 1.13 15.83
C VAL A 159 -3.41 2.51 15.21
N CYS A 160 -4.51 3.26 15.20
CA CYS A 160 -4.58 4.64 14.72
C CYS A 160 -4.93 5.58 15.89
N LEU A 161 -3.99 6.41 16.31
CA LEU A 161 -4.17 7.31 17.46
C LEU A 161 -5.29 8.33 17.21
N TRP A 162 -5.50 8.74 15.96
CA TRP A 162 -6.60 9.63 15.58
C TRP A 162 -7.97 8.96 15.75
N GLU A 163 -8.09 7.68 15.42
CA GLU A 163 -9.33 6.94 15.69
C GLU A 163 -9.51 6.73 17.19
N TRP A 164 -8.43 6.41 17.92
CA TRP A 164 -8.49 6.26 19.37
C TRP A 164 -8.90 7.55 20.09
N ALA A 165 -8.47 8.72 19.60
CA ALA A 165 -8.91 10.00 20.16
C ALA A 165 -10.43 10.21 20.09
N THR A 166 -11.15 9.46 19.25
CA THR A 166 -12.62 9.52 19.19
C THR A 166 -13.32 8.93 20.41
N ILE A 167 -12.58 8.23 21.30
CA ILE A 167 -13.05 7.78 22.61
C ILE A 167 -13.59 8.97 23.41
N PHE A 168 -12.90 10.11 23.38
CA PHE A 168 -13.34 11.34 24.06
C PHE A 168 -14.64 11.92 23.50
N LYS A 169 -15.11 11.41 22.36
CA LYS A 169 -16.41 11.73 21.75
C LYS A 169 -17.43 10.58 21.91
N GLY A 170 -17.16 9.61 22.79
CA GLY A 170 -18.02 8.45 23.03
C GLY A 170 -18.06 7.41 21.90
N LYS A 171 -17.17 7.49 20.88
CA LYS A 171 -17.17 6.60 19.71
C LYS A 171 -16.29 5.37 19.90
N TYR A 172 -16.50 4.60 20.97
CA TYR A 172 -15.65 3.44 21.34
C TYR A 172 -15.56 2.38 20.25
N LYS A 173 -16.70 2.03 19.60
CA LYS A 173 -16.72 1.04 18.51
C LYS A 173 -15.84 1.46 17.33
N PHE A 174 -15.86 2.74 16.98
CA PHE A 174 -15.05 3.27 15.90
C PHE A 174 -13.57 3.32 16.28
N ALA A 175 -13.26 3.75 17.51
CA ALA A 175 -11.88 3.86 17.99
C ALA A 175 -11.12 2.53 17.90
N PHE A 176 -11.77 1.41 18.22
CA PHE A 176 -11.13 0.09 18.27
C PHE A 176 -11.50 -0.83 17.11
N ARG A 177 -12.15 -0.32 16.07
CA ARG A 177 -12.66 -1.14 14.94
C ARG A 177 -11.55 -1.93 14.23
N ARG A 178 -10.32 -1.38 14.18
CA ARG A 178 -9.17 -2.00 13.51
C ARG A 178 -8.53 -3.15 14.30
N LEU A 179 -8.90 -3.38 15.56
CA LEU A 179 -8.32 -4.44 16.41
C LEU A 179 -8.93 -5.83 16.17
N THR A 180 -9.82 -5.96 15.19
CA THR A 180 -10.43 -7.24 14.82
C THR A 180 -9.45 -8.16 14.09
N LYS A 181 -9.46 -9.46 14.41
CA LYS A 181 -8.68 -10.47 13.70
C LYS A 181 -9.41 -11.05 12.47
N LYS A 182 -10.73 -10.83 12.37
CA LYS A 182 -11.60 -11.44 11.34
C LYS A 182 -11.78 -10.58 10.10
N GLY A 183 -11.04 -9.46 9.99
CA GLY A 183 -11.33 -8.45 8.99
C GLY A 183 -12.50 -7.56 9.39
N LEU A 184 -12.59 -6.41 8.76
CA LEU A 184 -13.69 -5.46 8.90
C LEU A 184 -14.38 -5.31 7.55
N ARG A 185 -15.70 -5.46 7.55
CA ARG A 185 -16.50 -5.28 6.34
C ARG A 185 -16.39 -3.84 5.85
N SER A 186 -15.81 -3.65 4.70
CA SER A 186 -15.65 -2.38 3.98
C SER A 186 -16.64 -2.29 2.84
N HIS A 187 -16.98 -1.07 2.43
CA HIS A 187 -17.86 -0.79 1.31
C HIS A 187 -17.24 0.25 0.39
N LEU A 188 -17.19 -0.03 -0.90
CA LEU A 188 -16.70 0.87 -1.93
C LEU A 188 -17.50 0.64 -3.22
N GLU A 189 -18.04 1.71 -3.82
CA GLU A 189 -18.74 1.68 -5.12
C GLU A 189 -19.80 0.57 -5.24
N GLY A 190 -20.60 0.34 -4.18
CA GLY A 190 -21.63 -0.69 -4.15
C GLY A 190 -21.16 -2.10 -3.83
N HIS A 191 -19.86 -2.33 -3.68
CA HIS A 191 -19.28 -3.62 -3.35
C HIS A 191 -18.87 -3.71 -1.87
N TYR A 192 -19.06 -4.89 -1.27
CA TYR A 192 -18.64 -5.18 0.10
C TYR A 192 -17.54 -6.21 0.12
N PHE A 193 -16.46 -5.93 0.84
CA PHE A 193 -15.32 -6.81 1.02
C PHE A 193 -14.70 -6.64 2.40
N ASP A 194 -13.89 -7.59 2.84
CA ASP A 194 -13.25 -7.52 4.13
C ASP A 194 -11.85 -6.90 4.02
N THR A 195 -11.54 -5.99 4.95
CA THR A 195 -10.23 -5.36 5.11
C THR A 195 -9.58 -5.90 6.38
N TYR A 196 -8.38 -6.47 6.26
CA TYR A 196 -7.62 -7.07 7.34
C TYR A 196 -6.56 -6.12 7.85
N TYR A 197 -6.47 -5.95 9.17
CA TYR A 197 -5.51 -5.02 9.78
C TYR A 197 -4.35 -5.81 10.36
N TYR A 198 -3.25 -5.86 9.63
CA TYR A 198 -2.04 -6.58 10.02
C TYR A 198 -1.13 -5.70 10.88
N SER A 199 -0.62 -6.27 11.98
CA SER A 199 0.43 -5.61 12.73
C SER A 199 1.79 -5.71 12.00
N PRO A 200 2.73 -4.77 12.23
CA PRO A 200 4.08 -4.90 11.70
C PRO A 200 4.76 -6.24 12.04
N ASN A 201 4.49 -6.78 13.24
CA ASN A 201 5.01 -8.09 13.63
C ASN A 201 4.40 -9.22 12.81
N THR A 202 3.09 -9.16 12.51
CA THR A 202 2.42 -10.14 11.65
C THR A 202 3.07 -10.18 10.28
N ILE A 203 3.32 -9.01 9.67
CA ILE A 203 3.96 -8.93 8.36
C ILE A 203 5.41 -9.42 8.42
N LYS A 204 6.20 -8.99 9.42
CA LYS A 204 7.55 -9.49 9.61
C LYS A 204 7.59 -11.02 9.74
N ASN A 205 6.66 -11.61 10.49
CA ASN A 205 6.58 -13.06 10.67
C ASN A 205 6.17 -13.77 9.39
N ALA A 206 5.32 -13.16 8.54
CA ALA A 206 4.96 -13.72 7.23
C ALA A 206 6.18 -13.85 6.30
N PHE A 207 7.10 -12.88 6.32
CA PHE A 207 8.38 -12.96 5.60
C PHE A 207 9.36 -13.98 6.21
N GLY A 208 9.18 -14.33 7.47
CA GLY A 208 9.98 -15.37 8.16
C GLY A 208 11.46 -15.02 8.27
N ASN A 209 12.29 -16.08 8.48
CA ASN A 209 13.72 -15.92 8.73
C ASN A 209 14.53 -15.67 7.45
N HIS A 210 13.92 -15.83 6.28
CA HIS A 210 14.57 -15.59 4.98
C HIS A 210 14.72 -14.08 4.65
N TYR A 211 14.02 -13.24 5.42
CA TYR A 211 14.09 -11.80 5.29
C TYR A 211 14.55 -11.13 6.57
N GLU A 212 15.22 -10.00 6.43
CA GLU A 212 15.54 -9.09 7.54
C GLU A 212 14.70 -7.82 7.44
N LEU A 213 14.25 -7.31 8.60
CA LEU A 213 13.59 -6.02 8.68
C LEU A 213 14.63 -4.91 8.51
N VAL A 214 14.51 -4.14 7.42
CA VAL A 214 15.40 -2.99 7.15
C VAL A 214 14.86 -1.72 7.79
N GLN A 215 13.55 -1.43 7.58
CA GLN A 215 12.94 -0.21 8.11
C GLN A 215 11.45 -0.43 8.39
N LEU A 216 11.00 0.16 9.48
CA LEU A 216 9.59 0.33 9.81
C LEU A 216 9.34 1.82 10.04
N ARG A 217 8.32 2.37 9.38
CA ARG A 217 7.95 3.79 9.47
C ARG A 217 6.44 3.93 9.53
N SER A 218 5.93 4.76 10.44
CA SER A 218 4.51 5.11 10.44
C SER A 218 4.19 6.20 9.41
N LEU A 219 2.93 6.21 9.01
CA LEU A 219 2.27 7.27 8.25
C LEU A 219 1.00 7.66 9.00
N GLY A 220 0.92 8.90 9.47
CA GLY A 220 -0.23 9.41 10.21
C GLY A 220 -0.28 8.94 11.67
N CYS A 221 0.87 8.84 12.34
CA CYS A 221 0.91 8.73 13.79
C CYS A 221 0.41 10.02 14.44
N PHE A 222 0.95 11.16 14.03
CA PHE A 222 0.53 12.50 14.46
C PHE A 222 -0.26 13.24 13.40
N MET A 223 0.04 13.05 12.11
CA MET A 223 -0.76 13.62 11.01
C MET A 223 -2.14 12.95 10.96
N PRO A 224 -3.18 13.70 10.53
CA PRO A 224 -4.51 13.14 10.38
C PRO A 224 -4.54 12.03 9.32
N PRO A 225 -5.44 11.04 9.48
CA PRO A 225 -5.66 10.01 8.48
C PRO A 225 -6.24 10.58 7.18
N THR A 226 -6.16 9.80 6.10
CA THR A 226 -6.53 10.22 4.75
C THR A 226 -7.98 10.69 4.60
N PHE A 227 -8.90 10.21 5.43
CA PHE A 227 -10.30 10.65 5.44
C PHE A 227 -10.52 12.04 6.08
N ASN A 228 -9.48 12.66 6.66
CA ASN A 228 -9.51 14.02 7.20
C ASN A 228 -8.84 15.03 6.25
N ASP A 229 -9.17 14.97 4.98
CA ASP A 229 -8.60 15.74 3.88
C ASP A 229 -8.72 17.26 4.05
N TYR A 230 -9.78 17.73 4.73
CA TYR A 230 -10.00 19.14 5.03
C TYR A 230 -9.06 19.71 6.10
N PHE A 231 -8.39 18.86 6.90
CA PHE A 231 -7.64 19.32 8.08
C PHE A 231 -6.46 20.25 7.75
N PRO A 232 -5.63 19.96 6.72
CA PRO A 232 -4.53 20.84 6.34
C PRO A 232 -4.99 22.25 5.98
N ALA A 233 -6.08 22.37 5.23
CA ALA A 233 -6.63 23.67 4.82
C ALA A 233 -7.27 24.42 6.01
N LYS A 234 -7.97 23.71 6.87
CA LYS A 234 -8.69 24.30 8.01
C LYS A 234 -7.76 24.71 9.16
N TYR A 235 -6.67 23.96 9.39
CA TYR A 235 -5.75 24.16 10.52
C TYR A 235 -4.29 24.12 10.10
N PRO A 236 -3.83 25.01 9.19
CA PRO A 236 -2.52 24.88 8.54
C PRO A 236 -1.34 24.95 9.52
N LYS A 237 -1.42 25.81 10.55
CA LYS A 237 -0.36 25.92 11.57
C LYS A 237 -0.22 24.65 12.42
N ILE A 238 -1.36 24.08 12.84
CA ILE A 238 -1.41 22.84 13.61
C ILE A 238 -0.91 21.68 12.73
N PHE A 239 -1.40 21.57 11.51
CA PHE A 239 -0.97 20.55 10.56
C PHE A 239 0.56 20.56 10.34
N ASN A 240 1.13 21.76 10.13
CA ASN A 240 2.59 21.88 9.96
C ASN A 240 3.38 21.47 11.21
N ALA A 241 2.87 21.73 12.41
CA ALA A 241 3.49 21.27 13.66
C ALA A 241 3.41 19.74 13.77
N LEU A 242 2.23 19.14 13.54
CA LEU A 242 2.03 17.68 13.54
C LEU A 242 2.90 16.99 12.50
N LYS A 243 3.02 17.56 11.29
CA LYS A 243 3.92 17.06 10.24
C LYS A 243 5.38 17.03 10.68
N LYS A 244 5.86 18.10 11.35
CA LYS A 244 7.23 18.12 11.89
C LYS A 244 7.44 17.05 12.94
N MET A 245 6.48 16.89 13.86
CA MET A 245 6.51 15.82 14.88
C MET A 245 6.53 14.44 14.23
N GLU A 246 5.63 14.19 13.26
CA GLU A 246 5.58 12.95 12.48
C GLU A 246 6.96 12.60 11.90
N LEU A 247 7.54 13.52 11.13
CA LEU A 247 8.82 13.29 10.45
C LEU A 247 9.99 13.08 11.41
N ALA A 248 9.93 13.63 12.63
CA ALA A 248 10.96 13.45 13.64
C ALA A 248 10.95 12.07 14.30
N VAL A 249 9.77 11.43 14.42
CA VAL A 249 9.63 10.21 15.25
C VAL A 249 9.03 9.01 14.54
N ASN A 250 8.58 9.14 13.29
CA ASN A 250 7.85 8.09 12.57
C ASN A 250 8.66 6.79 12.33
N THR A 251 9.96 6.81 12.56
CA THR A 251 10.83 5.63 12.53
C THR A 251 11.19 5.11 13.92
N ALA A 252 10.89 5.89 14.98
CA ALA A 252 11.24 5.56 16.35
C ALA A 252 10.15 4.70 17.03
N TRP A 253 10.58 3.72 17.84
CA TRP A 253 9.66 2.99 18.71
C TRP A 253 9.14 3.90 19.83
N PRO A 254 7.86 3.84 20.21
CA PRO A 254 6.78 2.99 19.68
C PRO A 254 6.01 3.59 18.49
N PHE A 255 6.32 4.82 18.08
CA PHE A 255 5.55 5.58 17.08
C PHE A 255 5.54 4.92 15.69
N ASN A 256 6.63 4.25 15.30
CA ASN A 256 6.74 3.55 14.02
C ASN A 256 5.75 2.38 13.83
N ARG A 257 4.97 2.04 14.86
CA ARG A 257 3.97 0.95 14.87
C ARG A 257 2.54 1.45 14.96
N THR A 258 2.37 2.76 15.07
CA THR A 258 1.07 3.42 15.22
C THR A 258 0.88 4.45 14.12
N GLY A 259 -0.33 4.59 13.62
CA GLY A 259 -0.63 5.55 12.56
C GLY A 259 -1.87 5.14 11.78
N ASP A 260 -2.18 5.91 10.76
CA ASP A 260 -3.20 5.50 9.81
C ASP A 260 -2.70 4.30 8.98
N MET A 261 -1.43 4.41 8.54
CA MET A 261 -0.72 3.37 7.81
C MET A 261 0.70 3.21 8.37
N PHE A 262 1.41 2.18 7.91
CA PHE A 262 2.84 2.04 8.11
C PHE A 262 3.52 1.49 6.86
N ILE A 263 4.76 1.90 6.65
CA ILE A 263 5.66 1.34 5.63
C ILE A 263 6.55 0.31 6.32
N ILE A 264 6.60 -0.90 5.78
CA ILE A 264 7.57 -1.92 6.17
C ILE A 264 8.47 -2.23 4.98
N SER A 265 9.79 -2.14 5.19
CA SER A 265 10.80 -2.54 4.21
C SER A 265 11.59 -3.71 4.76
N VAL A 266 11.63 -4.79 3.99
CA VAL A 266 12.36 -6.02 4.31
C VAL A 266 13.28 -6.38 3.17
N ARG A 267 14.40 -7.05 3.48
CA ARG A 267 15.38 -7.52 2.50
C ARG A 267 15.46 -9.04 2.54
N LYS A 268 15.41 -9.68 1.38
CA LYS A 268 15.68 -11.11 1.23
C LYS A 268 17.17 -11.37 1.50
N LYS A 269 17.48 -12.34 2.36
CA LYS A 269 18.85 -12.75 2.62
C LYS A 269 19.44 -13.48 1.42
N ASN A 270 20.75 -13.43 1.29
CA ASN A 270 21.49 -14.16 0.26
C ASN A 270 21.46 -15.67 0.53
#